data_e0b67607543ba15e551b179e514e724d
#
_entry.id   e0b67607543ba15e551b179e514e724d
#
_cell.length_a   1.000
_cell.length_b   1.000
_cell.length_c   1.000
_cell.angle_alpha   90.00
_cell.angle_beta   90.00
_cell.angle_gamma   90.00
#
_symmetry.space_group_name_H-M   'P 1'
#
loop_
_entity.id
_entity.type
_entity.pdbx_description
1 polymer ?
#
loop_
_entity_poly.entity_id
_entity_poly.type
_entity_poly.pdbx_seq_one_letter_code
_entity_poly.pdbx_strand_id
1 'polypeptide(L)'
;MTTSNARLTAADKTLIVLQAAIEHERFSDIVTATGFAKATVHRILQTLLDYEFVYLASDGTYAPGVTSLRLASRAFNSIDISEIANPVLTQLAEETGYTVHVGALNVNEAIYVAKRQGPTPYEIPSTIGKRLPLHSTAIGKCLLADMDKSQLESVVKQAGLAPLTPNTIITPEDLDQEIAVVRTRGYSFDDEENVPGIRCIGAPIFDHSGKATYGISLTSLAMEKTLKQIERFAPLVTEAAAEISHNLGAHTTKYSS
;
A
#
# COMPACT_ATOMS: atom_id res chain seq x y z
N MET A 1 7.55 -15.63 -14.24
CA MET A 1 7.23 -14.97 -15.53
C MET A 1 8.14 -15.51 -16.61
N THR A 2 7.58 -16.28 -17.54
CA THR A 2 8.28 -16.89 -18.66
C THR A 2 8.62 -15.79 -19.68
N THR A 3 9.87 -15.37 -19.72
CA THR A 3 10.38 -14.44 -20.74
C THR A 3 10.31 -15.12 -22.10
N SER A 4 9.28 -14.76 -22.87
CA SER A 4 9.23 -14.99 -24.30
C SER A 4 10.53 -14.43 -24.93
N ASN A 5 11.21 -15.24 -25.72
CA ASN A 5 12.44 -14.91 -26.46
C ASN A 5 12.12 -13.95 -27.64
N ALA A 6 11.25 -12.95 -27.42
CA ALA A 6 10.91 -11.92 -28.38
C ALA A 6 12.05 -10.89 -28.42
N ARG A 7 12.60 -10.64 -29.60
CA ARG A 7 13.65 -9.63 -29.85
C ARG A 7 13.13 -8.26 -29.44
N LEU A 8 13.71 -7.65 -28.37
CA LEU A 8 13.34 -6.34 -27.87
C LEU A 8 13.32 -5.29 -29.00
N THR A 9 12.22 -4.59 -29.13
CA THR A 9 12.07 -3.47 -30.06
C THR A 9 12.89 -2.24 -29.61
N ALA A 10 13.00 -1.23 -30.45
CA ALA A 10 13.62 0.03 -30.05
C ALA A 10 12.82 0.72 -28.92
N ALA A 11 11.49 0.62 -28.95
CA ALA A 11 10.62 1.16 -27.89
C ALA A 11 10.84 0.47 -26.55
N ASP A 12 10.90 -0.88 -26.55
CA ASP A 12 11.17 -1.64 -25.30
C ASP A 12 12.50 -1.20 -24.68
N LYS A 13 13.56 -1.08 -25.48
CA LYS A 13 14.88 -0.63 -25.01
C LYS A 13 14.83 0.77 -24.44
N THR A 14 14.07 1.68 -25.06
CA THR A 14 13.94 3.06 -24.57
C THR A 14 13.24 3.10 -23.21
N LEU A 15 12.15 2.33 -23.02
CA LEU A 15 11.45 2.26 -21.75
C LEU A 15 12.31 1.62 -20.64
N ILE A 16 13.04 0.54 -20.96
CA ILE A 16 13.96 -0.11 -20.02
C ILE A 16 15.08 0.86 -19.58
N VAL A 17 15.67 1.62 -20.52
CA VAL A 17 16.71 2.60 -20.18
C VAL A 17 16.13 3.78 -19.41
N LEU A 18 14.92 4.23 -19.73
CA LEU A 18 14.23 5.28 -18.96
C LEU A 18 14.04 4.85 -17.50
N GLN A 19 13.50 3.66 -17.28
CA GLN A 19 13.30 3.12 -15.93
C GLN A 19 14.63 3.02 -15.17
N ALA A 20 15.65 2.44 -15.78
CA ALA A 20 16.97 2.32 -15.17
C ALA A 20 17.60 3.70 -14.86
N ALA A 21 17.35 4.72 -15.69
CA ALA A 21 17.88 6.08 -15.48
C ALA A 21 17.14 6.85 -14.37
N ILE A 22 15.92 6.42 -13.99
CA ILE A 22 15.21 6.96 -12.84
C ILE A 22 15.66 6.27 -11.54
N GLU A 23 16.02 4.98 -11.63
CA GLU A 23 16.45 4.18 -10.48
C GLU A 23 17.95 4.32 -10.16
N HIS A 24 18.78 4.69 -11.15
CA HIS A 24 20.24 4.77 -11.04
C HIS A 24 20.76 6.09 -11.55
N GLU A 25 21.61 6.73 -10.76
CA GLU A 25 22.12 8.08 -11.07
C GLU A 25 23.31 8.07 -12.03
N ARG A 26 24.08 6.97 -12.11
CA ARG A 26 25.33 6.93 -12.88
C ARG A 26 25.19 6.12 -14.16
N PHE A 27 25.80 6.62 -15.23
CA PHE A 27 25.83 5.94 -16.53
C PHE A 27 26.27 4.47 -16.44
N SER A 28 27.32 4.18 -15.63
CA SER A 28 27.82 2.81 -15.45
C SER A 28 26.76 1.87 -14.88
N ASP A 29 25.98 2.36 -13.95
CA ASP A 29 24.99 1.58 -13.23
C ASP A 29 23.76 1.33 -14.10
N ILE A 30 23.35 2.34 -14.90
CA ILE A 30 22.31 2.22 -15.94
C ILE A 30 22.72 1.16 -16.98
N VAL A 31 23.97 1.18 -17.44
CA VAL A 31 24.49 0.17 -18.37
C VAL A 31 24.44 -1.23 -17.75
N THR A 32 24.86 -1.36 -16.51
CA THR A 32 24.85 -2.64 -15.78
C THR A 32 23.42 -3.15 -15.58
N ALA A 33 22.50 -2.30 -15.13
CA ALA A 33 21.11 -2.65 -14.87
C ALA A 33 20.38 -3.10 -16.16
N THR A 34 20.63 -2.42 -17.28
CA THR A 34 19.96 -2.75 -18.55
C THR A 34 20.61 -3.93 -19.30
N GLY A 35 21.89 -4.20 -19.07
CA GLY A 35 22.65 -5.20 -19.81
C GLY A 35 22.88 -4.84 -21.31
N PHE A 36 22.57 -3.61 -21.72
CA PHE A 36 22.74 -3.18 -23.11
C PHE A 36 24.16 -2.66 -23.38
N ALA A 37 24.57 -2.70 -24.65
CA ALA A 37 25.83 -2.11 -25.07
C ALA A 37 25.86 -0.61 -24.73
N LYS A 38 27.01 -0.10 -24.24
CA LYS A 38 27.21 1.31 -23.82
C LYS A 38 26.74 2.31 -24.89
N ALA A 39 27.04 2.05 -26.16
CA ALA A 39 26.61 2.90 -27.26
C ALA A 39 25.10 2.97 -27.44
N THR A 40 24.39 1.88 -27.16
CA THR A 40 22.91 1.83 -27.18
C THR A 40 22.32 2.65 -26.04
N VAL A 41 22.82 2.45 -24.81
CA VAL A 41 22.37 3.21 -23.63
C VAL A 41 22.62 4.70 -23.82
N HIS A 42 23.83 5.06 -24.25
CA HIS A 42 24.18 6.46 -24.49
C HIS A 42 23.25 7.15 -25.52
N ARG A 43 22.98 6.49 -26.66
CA ARG A 43 22.07 7.03 -27.67
C ARG A 43 20.63 7.20 -27.14
N ILE A 44 20.14 6.26 -26.33
CA ILE A 44 18.82 6.35 -25.75
C ILE A 44 18.78 7.46 -24.70
N LEU A 45 19.78 7.55 -23.83
CA LEU A 45 19.86 8.61 -22.82
C LEU A 45 19.91 10.00 -23.48
N GLN A 46 20.62 10.14 -24.61
CA GLN A 46 20.61 11.40 -25.34
C GLN A 46 19.19 11.77 -25.81
N THR A 47 18.43 10.82 -26.36
CA THR A 47 17.04 11.04 -26.72
C THR A 47 16.19 11.43 -25.49
N LEU A 48 16.38 10.76 -24.36
CA LEU A 48 15.64 11.07 -23.12
C LEU A 48 15.99 12.45 -22.55
N LEU A 49 17.22 12.92 -22.72
CA LEU A 49 17.66 14.29 -22.41
C LEU A 49 16.98 15.31 -23.35
N ASP A 50 16.98 15.05 -24.67
CA ASP A 50 16.37 15.93 -25.67
C ASP A 50 14.86 16.12 -25.44
N TYR A 51 14.16 15.09 -24.94
CA TYR A 51 12.74 15.13 -24.59
C TYR A 51 12.48 15.46 -23.10
N GLU A 52 13.52 15.84 -22.36
CA GLU A 52 13.44 16.24 -20.94
C GLU A 52 12.83 15.16 -19.99
N PHE A 53 12.88 13.87 -20.38
CA PHE A 53 12.52 12.77 -19.48
C PHE A 53 13.53 12.57 -18.37
N VAL A 54 14.79 12.81 -18.67
CA VAL A 54 15.90 12.85 -17.70
C VAL A 54 16.67 14.14 -17.89
N TYR A 55 17.42 14.57 -16.87
CA TYR A 55 18.42 15.60 -17.02
C TYR A 55 19.78 15.11 -16.51
N LEU A 56 20.85 15.71 -17.00
CA LEU A 56 22.21 15.45 -16.55
C LEU A 56 22.66 16.58 -15.64
N ALA A 57 22.93 16.27 -14.38
CA ALA A 57 23.42 17.22 -13.39
C ALA A 57 24.89 17.58 -13.65
N SER A 58 25.38 18.66 -13.04
CA SER A 58 26.74 19.17 -13.22
C SER A 58 27.83 18.21 -12.72
N ASP A 59 27.50 17.27 -11.85
CA ASP A 59 28.38 16.21 -11.34
C ASP A 59 28.40 14.96 -12.24
N GLY A 60 27.66 14.97 -13.36
CA GLY A 60 27.55 13.87 -14.31
C GLY A 60 26.54 12.80 -13.92
N THR A 61 25.67 13.03 -12.93
CA THR A 61 24.57 12.13 -12.56
C THR A 61 23.31 12.41 -13.36
N TYR A 62 22.53 11.36 -13.64
CA TYR A 62 21.22 11.44 -14.27
C TYR A 62 20.14 11.53 -13.19
N ALA A 63 19.11 12.30 -13.46
CA ALA A 63 17.93 12.39 -12.61
C ALA A 63 16.65 12.61 -13.43
N PRO A 64 15.44 12.37 -12.84
CA PRO A 64 14.18 12.59 -13.53
C PRO A 64 14.03 14.03 -14.04
N GLY A 65 13.76 14.18 -15.32
CA GLY A 65 13.56 15.48 -15.97
C GLY A 65 12.14 16.03 -15.81
N VAL A 66 11.93 17.25 -16.29
CA VAL A 66 10.66 17.98 -16.13
C VAL A 66 9.48 17.27 -16.81
N THR A 67 9.72 16.54 -17.89
CA THR A 67 8.67 15.74 -18.56
C THR A 67 8.21 14.58 -17.68
N SER A 68 9.14 13.86 -17.03
CA SER A 68 8.81 12.80 -16.07
C SER A 68 8.02 13.35 -14.89
N LEU A 69 8.42 14.47 -14.31
CA LEU A 69 7.71 15.13 -13.21
C LEU A 69 6.28 15.56 -13.60
N ARG A 70 6.14 16.12 -14.81
CA ARG A 70 4.82 16.54 -15.32
C ARG A 70 3.87 15.38 -15.56
N LEU A 71 4.38 14.25 -16.07
CA LEU A 71 3.58 13.03 -16.25
C LEU A 71 3.18 12.41 -14.91
N ALA A 72 4.13 12.32 -13.97
CA ALA A 72 3.86 11.83 -12.62
C ALA A 72 2.80 12.70 -11.91
N SER A 73 2.92 14.02 -11.95
CA SER A 73 1.93 14.93 -11.36
C SER A 73 0.54 14.75 -11.94
N ARG A 74 0.41 14.54 -13.26
CA ARG A 74 -0.89 14.25 -13.88
C ARG A 74 -1.45 12.91 -13.45
N ALA A 75 -0.61 11.88 -13.38
CA ALA A 75 -1.03 10.55 -12.92
C ALA A 75 -1.54 10.62 -11.48
N PHE A 76 -0.80 11.25 -10.57
CA PHE A 76 -1.20 11.39 -9.16
C PHE A 76 -2.52 12.16 -8.99
N ASN A 77 -2.72 13.23 -9.74
CA ASN A 77 -3.96 14.00 -9.68
C ASN A 77 -5.19 13.25 -10.23
N SER A 78 -5.01 12.17 -10.99
CA SER A 78 -6.08 11.33 -11.54
C SER A 78 -6.34 10.06 -10.74
N ILE A 79 -5.57 9.76 -9.69
CA ILE A 79 -5.76 8.56 -8.87
C ILE A 79 -7.05 8.68 -8.06
N ASP A 80 -8.00 7.80 -8.35
CA ASP A 80 -9.12 7.49 -7.47
C ASP A 80 -8.89 6.11 -6.84
N ILE A 81 -8.56 6.10 -5.55
CA ILE A 81 -8.34 4.85 -4.81
C ILE A 81 -9.55 3.91 -4.88
N SER A 82 -10.76 4.45 -4.94
CA SER A 82 -11.96 3.63 -5.01
C SER A 82 -12.05 2.88 -6.33
N GLU A 83 -11.70 3.53 -7.45
CA GLU A 83 -11.67 2.89 -8.77
C GLU A 83 -10.59 1.80 -8.83
N ILE A 84 -9.40 2.07 -8.30
CA ILE A 84 -8.28 1.12 -8.26
C ILE A 84 -8.59 -0.09 -7.37
N ALA A 85 -9.18 0.15 -6.20
CA ALA A 85 -9.45 -0.90 -5.23
C ALA A 85 -10.68 -1.76 -5.58
N ASN A 86 -11.70 -1.20 -6.20
CA ASN A 86 -12.98 -1.88 -6.43
C ASN A 86 -12.88 -3.27 -7.09
N PRO A 87 -12.08 -3.51 -8.13
CA PRO A 87 -11.93 -4.85 -8.71
C PRO A 87 -11.40 -5.86 -7.69
N VAL A 88 -10.34 -5.49 -6.96
CA VAL A 88 -9.69 -6.33 -5.95
C VAL A 88 -10.62 -6.61 -4.78
N LEU A 89 -11.34 -5.57 -4.29
CA LEU A 89 -12.32 -5.73 -3.23
C LEU A 89 -13.47 -6.66 -3.66
N THR A 90 -13.91 -6.59 -4.91
CA THR A 90 -14.97 -7.44 -5.44
C THR A 90 -14.52 -8.90 -5.42
N GLN A 91 -13.34 -9.19 -5.95
CA GLN A 91 -12.78 -10.53 -5.95
C GLN A 91 -12.62 -11.08 -4.53
N LEU A 92 -12.01 -10.31 -3.62
CA LEU A 92 -11.79 -10.74 -2.25
C LEU A 92 -13.11 -10.98 -1.50
N ALA A 93 -14.13 -10.13 -1.71
CA ALA A 93 -15.43 -10.29 -1.08
C ALA A 93 -16.19 -11.53 -1.62
N GLU A 94 -16.10 -11.82 -2.92
CA GLU A 94 -16.70 -13.01 -3.54
C GLU A 94 -16.00 -14.29 -3.07
N GLU A 95 -14.67 -14.29 -3.02
CA GLU A 95 -13.88 -15.46 -2.62
C GLU A 95 -14.05 -15.80 -1.14
N THR A 96 -14.08 -14.78 -0.28
CA THR A 96 -14.15 -14.99 1.17
C THR A 96 -15.57 -15.04 1.72
N GLY A 97 -16.52 -14.41 1.03
CA GLY A 97 -17.90 -14.24 1.48
C GLY A 97 -18.09 -13.08 2.46
N TYR A 98 -17.04 -12.32 2.83
CA TYR A 98 -17.09 -11.30 3.87
C TYR A 98 -17.05 -9.88 3.31
N THR A 99 -17.43 -8.91 4.15
CA THR A 99 -17.34 -7.50 3.80
C THR A 99 -15.88 -7.04 3.85
N VAL A 100 -15.46 -6.35 2.81
CA VAL A 100 -14.11 -5.81 2.65
C VAL A 100 -14.15 -4.29 2.58
N HIS A 101 -13.18 -3.63 3.22
CA HIS A 101 -13.07 -2.17 3.25
C HIS A 101 -11.67 -1.73 2.89
N VAL A 102 -11.57 -0.52 2.33
CA VAL A 102 -10.32 0.24 2.30
C VAL A 102 -10.53 1.52 3.09
N GLY A 103 -9.56 1.82 3.96
CA GLY A 103 -9.49 3.09 4.70
C GLY A 103 -8.24 3.85 4.33
N ALA A 104 -8.37 5.17 4.22
CA ALA A 104 -7.27 6.11 3.99
C ALA A 104 -6.83 6.74 5.32
N LEU A 105 -5.52 6.94 5.51
CA LEU A 105 -4.99 7.70 6.62
C LEU A 105 -5.38 9.18 6.48
N ASN A 106 -5.95 9.75 7.52
CA ASN A 106 -6.31 11.15 7.61
C ASN A 106 -5.84 11.74 8.94
N VAL A 107 -4.64 12.27 8.95
CA VAL A 107 -3.97 12.84 10.14
C VAL A 107 -3.84 11.80 11.26
N ASN A 108 -4.81 11.74 12.20
CA ASN A 108 -4.77 10.89 13.40
C ASN A 108 -5.88 9.82 13.43
N GLU A 109 -6.53 9.59 12.32
CA GLU A 109 -7.62 8.64 12.15
C GLU A 109 -7.54 8.02 10.75
N ALA A 110 -8.30 6.95 10.50
CA ALA A 110 -8.56 6.49 9.16
C ALA A 110 -9.99 6.83 8.75
N ILE A 111 -10.23 6.90 7.43
CA ILE A 111 -11.57 7.13 6.87
C ILE A 111 -11.85 6.05 5.83
N TYR A 112 -13.01 5.40 5.90
CA TYR A 112 -13.41 4.47 4.84
C TYR A 112 -13.58 5.19 3.50
N VAL A 113 -12.86 4.72 2.48
CA VAL A 113 -12.88 5.26 1.11
C VAL A 113 -13.46 4.27 0.10
N ALA A 114 -13.46 2.98 0.40
CA ALA A 114 -14.12 1.97 -0.42
C ALA A 114 -14.70 0.85 0.46
N LYS A 115 -15.78 0.22 -0.01
CA LYS A 115 -16.45 -0.91 0.65
C LYS A 115 -17.01 -1.85 -0.42
N ARG A 116 -16.86 -3.15 -0.19
CA ARG A 116 -17.58 -4.19 -0.92
C ARG A 116 -18.22 -5.15 0.07
N GLN A 117 -19.53 -5.27 -0.01
CA GLN A 117 -20.31 -6.23 0.78
C GLN A 117 -20.14 -7.63 0.19
N GLY A 118 -19.83 -8.62 1.02
CA GLY A 118 -19.87 -10.03 0.65
C GLY A 118 -21.29 -10.57 0.61
N PRO A 119 -21.50 -11.78 0.09
CA PRO A 119 -22.81 -12.42 -0.01
C PRO A 119 -23.31 -12.97 1.35
N THR A 120 -23.09 -12.24 2.44
CA THR A 120 -23.56 -12.60 3.79
C THR A 120 -25.00 -12.16 4.00
N PRO A 121 -25.79 -12.87 4.82
CA PRO A 121 -27.19 -12.52 5.11
C PRO A 121 -27.34 -11.29 6.01
N TYR A 122 -26.24 -10.73 6.51
CA TYR A 122 -26.21 -9.54 7.38
C TYR A 122 -25.36 -8.43 6.75
N GLU A 123 -25.67 -7.22 7.09
CA GLU A 123 -24.91 -6.04 6.68
C GLU A 123 -24.03 -5.53 7.82
N ILE A 124 -22.75 -5.31 7.53
CA ILE A 124 -21.87 -4.61 8.45
C ILE A 124 -22.22 -3.11 8.40
N PRO A 125 -22.56 -2.48 9.53
CA PRO A 125 -23.00 -1.09 9.59
C PRO A 125 -21.80 -0.14 9.44
N SER A 126 -21.26 -0.09 8.22
CA SER A 126 -20.13 0.75 7.83
C SER A 126 -20.49 1.54 6.59
N THR A 127 -20.12 2.81 6.55
CA THR A 127 -20.37 3.73 5.44
C THR A 127 -19.07 4.38 4.99
N ILE A 128 -18.94 4.63 3.70
CA ILE A 128 -17.84 5.44 3.15
C ILE A 128 -17.89 6.83 3.82
N GLY A 129 -16.73 7.38 4.18
CA GLY A 129 -16.60 8.61 4.95
C GLY A 129 -16.64 8.44 6.48
N LYS A 130 -16.97 7.25 7.01
CA LYS A 130 -16.92 6.99 8.44
C LYS A 130 -15.47 7.01 8.92
N ARG A 131 -15.25 7.72 10.03
CA ARG A 131 -13.95 7.82 10.72
C ARG A 131 -13.70 6.61 11.59
N LEU A 132 -12.45 6.20 11.67
CA LEU A 132 -11.97 5.00 12.35
C LEU A 132 -10.80 5.36 13.26
N PRO A 133 -10.84 4.99 14.54
CA PRO A 133 -9.67 5.09 15.40
C PRO A 133 -8.52 4.22 14.89
N LEU A 134 -7.28 4.74 14.97
CA LEU A 134 -6.12 3.98 14.51
C LEU A 134 -5.74 2.84 15.46
N HIS A 135 -5.91 3.03 16.77
CA HIS A 135 -5.45 2.07 17.78
C HIS A 135 -6.32 0.81 17.90
N SER A 136 -7.61 0.88 17.53
CA SER A 136 -8.59 -0.18 17.77
C SER A 136 -9.13 -0.86 16.51
N THR A 137 -8.65 -0.46 15.33
CA THR A 137 -9.10 -1.05 14.07
C THR A 137 -7.94 -1.76 13.34
N ALA A 138 -8.26 -2.81 12.59
CA ALA A 138 -7.26 -3.53 11.82
C ALA A 138 -6.58 -2.59 10.79
N ILE A 139 -7.36 -1.79 10.05
CA ILE A 139 -6.81 -0.77 9.14
C ILE A 139 -5.89 0.20 9.89
N GLY A 140 -6.35 0.71 11.03
CA GLY A 140 -5.60 1.69 11.80
C GLY A 140 -4.27 1.17 12.30
N LYS A 141 -4.24 -0.04 12.87
CA LYS A 141 -3.00 -0.66 13.36
C LYS A 141 -2.00 -0.94 12.22
N CYS A 142 -2.47 -1.29 11.03
CA CYS A 142 -1.61 -1.38 9.84
C CYS A 142 -0.97 -0.04 9.47
N LEU A 143 -1.72 1.05 9.53
CA LEU A 143 -1.22 2.39 9.25
C LEU A 143 -0.21 2.84 10.32
N LEU A 144 -0.50 2.58 11.60
CA LEU A 144 0.44 2.85 12.70
C LEU A 144 1.75 2.06 12.57
N ALA A 145 1.69 0.86 12.03
CA ALA A 145 2.87 0.00 11.87
C ALA A 145 3.91 0.57 10.89
N ASP A 146 3.52 1.40 9.93
CA ASP A 146 4.45 2.07 9.00
C ASP A 146 5.04 3.38 9.57
N MET A 147 4.47 3.92 10.64
CA MET A 147 4.95 5.14 11.28
C MET A 147 6.23 4.90 12.06
N ASP A 148 7.13 5.89 12.08
CA ASP A 148 8.23 5.89 13.02
C ASP A 148 7.74 6.13 14.46
N LYS A 149 8.64 5.95 15.45
CA LYS A 149 8.29 6.08 16.86
C LYS A 149 7.75 7.47 17.22
N SER A 150 8.34 8.51 16.68
CA SER A 150 7.96 9.91 16.96
C SER A 150 6.57 10.24 16.37
N GLN A 151 6.28 9.71 15.17
CA GLN A 151 4.96 9.83 14.55
C GLN A 151 3.90 9.09 15.36
N LEU A 152 4.18 7.84 15.77
CA LEU A 152 3.27 7.04 16.58
C LEU A 152 2.94 7.72 17.91
N GLU A 153 3.96 8.18 18.65
CA GLU A 153 3.77 8.94 19.90
C GLU A 153 2.94 10.20 19.69
N SER A 154 3.17 10.94 18.61
CA SER A 154 2.41 12.15 18.27
C SER A 154 0.94 11.83 18.00
N VAL A 155 0.66 10.77 17.23
CA VAL A 155 -0.72 10.32 16.94
C VAL A 155 -1.43 9.92 18.23
N VAL A 156 -0.79 9.08 19.06
CA VAL A 156 -1.37 8.62 20.34
C VAL A 156 -1.66 9.81 21.26
N LYS A 157 -0.74 10.77 21.35
CA LYS A 157 -0.93 11.98 22.16
C LYS A 157 -2.11 12.84 21.67
N GLN A 158 -2.33 12.93 20.38
CA GLN A 158 -3.36 13.81 19.79
C GLN A 158 -4.73 13.12 19.72
N ALA A 159 -4.79 11.86 19.31
CA ALA A 159 -6.03 11.10 19.16
C ALA A 159 -6.52 10.50 20.49
N GLY A 160 -5.59 10.17 21.37
CA GLY A 160 -5.86 9.38 22.57
C GLY A 160 -6.10 7.91 22.25
N LEU A 161 -6.29 7.12 23.30
CA LEU A 161 -6.62 5.67 23.25
C LEU A 161 -7.96 5.46 23.95
N ALA A 162 -9.05 5.88 23.30
CA ALA A 162 -10.38 5.80 23.88
C ALA A 162 -10.81 4.34 24.11
N PRO A 163 -11.31 3.96 25.30
CA PRO A 163 -11.83 2.64 25.57
C PRO A 163 -13.20 2.47 24.91
N LEU A 164 -13.27 1.71 23.82
CA LEU A 164 -14.49 1.47 23.05
C LEU A 164 -15.17 0.16 23.45
N THR A 165 -14.38 -0.83 23.82
CA THR A 165 -14.81 -2.15 24.29
C THR A 165 -13.88 -2.62 25.41
N PRO A 166 -14.21 -3.72 26.10
CA PRO A 166 -13.29 -4.32 27.06
C PRO A 166 -11.96 -4.81 26.46
N ASN A 167 -11.92 -5.03 25.14
CA ASN A 167 -10.74 -5.54 24.44
C ASN A 167 -9.88 -4.42 23.83
N THR A 168 -10.34 -3.17 23.85
CA THR A 168 -9.60 -2.04 23.27
C THR A 168 -8.25 -1.87 23.96
N ILE A 169 -7.19 -1.72 23.18
CA ILE A 169 -5.86 -1.34 23.68
C ILE A 169 -5.92 0.11 24.14
N ILE A 170 -5.64 0.35 25.43
CA ILE A 170 -5.80 1.66 26.07
C ILE A 170 -4.50 2.24 26.65
N THR A 171 -3.39 1.50 26.56
CA THR A 171 -2.08 1.99 26.99
C THR A 171 -1.11 2.13 25.81
N PRO A 172 -0.23 3.15 25.82
CA PRO A 172 0.78 3.28 24.78
C PRO A 172 1.72 2.07 24.70
N GLU A 173 2.06 1.49 25.85
CA GLU A 173 2.95 0.33 25.95
C GLU A 173 2.39 -0.90 25.28
N ASP A 174 1.10 -1.20 25.50
CA ASP A 174 0.42 -2.34 24.87
C ASP A 174 0.26 -2.10 23.36
N LEU A 175 -0.02 -0.84 22.96
CA LEU A 175 -0.09 -0.47 21.55
C LEU A 175 1.27 -0.65 20.87
N ASP A 176 2.35 -0.21 21.47
CA ASP A 176 3.71 -0.39 20.93
C ASP A 176 4.05 -1.87 20.74
N GLN A 177 3.65 -2.74 21.68
CA GLN A 177 3.84 -4.20 21.56
C GLN A 177 3.02 -4.77 20.39
N GLU A 178 1.73 -4.42 20.29
CA GLU A 178 0.88 -4.87 19.17
C GLU A 178 1.43 -4.38 17.83
N ILE A 179 1.85 -3.11 17.72
CA ILE A 179 2.42 -2.56 16.50
C ILE A 179 3.73 -3.27 16.10
N ALA A 180 4.58 -3.65 17.07
CA ALA A 180 5.77 -4.45 16.80
C ALA A 180 5.42 -5.83 16.21
N VAL A 181 4.36 -6.47 16.71
CA VAL A 181 3.86 -7.73 16.17
C VAL A 181 3.31 -7.53 14.75
N VAL A 182 2.53 -6.47 14.50
CA VAL A 182 2.00 -6.14 13.18
C VAL A 182 3.12 -5.93 12.16
N ARG A 183 4.18 -5.21 12.53
CA ARG A 183 5.38 -5.03 11.68
C ARG A 183 6.04 -6.35 11.27
N THR A 184 6.08 -7.31 12.18
CA THR A 184 6.71 -8.61 11.92
C THR A 184 5.87 -9.51 11.06
N ARG A 185 4.55 -9.57 11.31
CA ARG A 185 3.63 -10.49 10.61
C ARG A 185 3.06 -9.91 9.31
N GLY A 186 3.09 -8.58 9.11
CA GLY A 186 2.61 -7.91 7.90
C GLY A 186 1.10 -7.69 7.83
N TYR A 187 0.34 -8.05 8.85
CA TYR A 187 -1.10 -7.83 8.97
C TYR A 187 -1.51 -7.58 10.43
N SER A 188 -2.70 -7.06 10.64
CA SER A 188 -3.24 -6.75 11.96
C SER A 188 -4.62 -7.38 12.17
N PHE A 189 -5.05 -7.42 13.43
CA PHE A 189 -6.41 -7.79 13.79
C PHE A 189 -7.13 -6.62 14.47
N ASP A 190 -8.46 -6.66 14.45
CA ASP A 190 -9.36 -6.01 15.39
C ASP A 190 -10.20 -7.14 15.98
N ASP A 191 -9.85 -7.58 17.19
CA ASP A 191 -10.56 -8.65 17.90
C ASP A 191 -11.58 -8.07 18.87
N GLU A 192 -12.68 -7.57 18.31
CA GLU A 192 -13.73 -6.87 19.07
C GLU A 192 -13.20 -5.63 19.84
N GLU A 193 -12.13 -5.01 19.33
CA GLU A 193 -11.50 -3.85 19.96
C GLU A 193 -12.23 -2.54 19.64
N ASN A 194 -12.78 -2.41 18.42
CA ASN A 194 -13.48 -1.21 17.97
C ASN A 194 -15.00 -1.31 18.18
N VAL A 195 -15.57 -2.48 17.88
CA VAL A 195 -17.02 -2.74 18.04
C VAL A 195 -17.21 -4.14 18.59
N PRO A 196 -17.97 -4.32 19.70
CA PRO A 196 -18.30 -5.64 20.21
C PRO A 196 -18.97 -6.52 19.14
N GLY A 197 -18.58 -7.78 19.06
CA GLY A 197 -19.13 -8.74 18.10
C GLY A 197 -18.56 -8.65 16.68
N ILE A 198 -17.62 -7.73 16.42
CA ILE A 198 -16.96 -7.57 15.12
C ILE A 198 -15.49 -7.97 15.22
N ARG A 199 -15.02 -8.79 14.28
CA ARG A 199 -13.61 -9.13 14.07
C ARG A 199 -13.15 -8.75 12.68
N CYS A 200 -11.97 -8.17 12.62
CA CYS A 200 -11.37 -7.83 11.34
C CYS A 200 -9.92 -8.34 11.26
N ILE A 201 -9.49 -8.65 10.03
CA ILE A 201 -8.10 -8.78 9.69
C ILE A 201 -7.79 -7.75 8.62
N GLY A 202 -6.62 -7.08 8.70
CA GLY A 202 -6.25 -6.04 7.76
C GLY A 202 -4.79 -6.11 7.37
N ALA A 203 -4.46 -5.48 6.24
CA ALA A 203 -3.11 -5.34 5.72
C ALA A 203 -2.86 -3.90 5.23
N PRO A 204 -1.61 -3.40 5.28
CA PRO A 204 -1.27 -2.07 4.79
C PRO A 204 -1.26 -2.04 3.27
N ILE A 205 -1.73 -0.94 2.71
CA ILE A 205 -1.61 -0.62 1.28
C ILE A 205 -0.62 0.54 1.16
N PHE A 206 0.44 0.33 0.38
CA PHE A 206 1.51 1.29 0.17
C PHE A 206 1.26 2.12 -1.09
N ASP A 207 1.59 3.40 -1.02
CA ASP A 207 1.60 4.27 -2.18
C ASP A 207 2.95 4.25 -2.92
N HIS A 208 3.05 5.02 -3.99
CA HIS A 208 4.25 5.19 -4.80
C HIS A 208 5.50 5.65 -4.03
N SER A 209 5.34 6.26 -2.86
CA SER A 209 6.44 6.68 -1.99
C SER A 209 6.90 5.57 -1.04
N GLY A 210 6.23 4.41 -1.07
CA GLY A 210 6.47 3.29 -0.16
C GLY A 210 5.93 3.51 1.25
N LYS A 211 5.01 4.47 1.44
CA LYS A 211 4.31 4.71 2.71
C LYS A 211 2.95 4.02 2.72
N ALA A 212 2.58 3.47 3.87
CA ALA A 212 1.23 2.96 4.09
C ALA A 212 0.25 4.11 4.30
N THR A 213 -0.33 4.61 3.21
CA THR A 213 -1.33 5.68 3.23
C THR A 213 -2.76 5.14 3.24
N TYR A 214 -2.93 3.87 2.94
CA TYR A 214 -4.20 3.16 3.01
C TYR A 214 -4.03 1.82 3.73
N GLY A 215 -5.15 1.20 4.09
CA GLY A 215 -5.20 -0.17 4.57
C GLY A 215 -6.47 -0.86 4.09
N ILE A 216 -6.37 -2.16 3.83
CA ILE A 216 -7.51 -3.02 3.54
C ILE A 216 -7.90 -3.81 4.79
N SER A 217 -9.18 -4.12 4.96
CA SER A 217 -9.63 -5.07 5.98
C SER A 217 -10.77 -5.96 5.50
N LEU A 218 -10.77 -7.20 5.97
CA LEU A 218 -11.87 -8.15 5.88
C LEU A 218 -12.56 -8.21 7.24
N THR A 219 -13.89 -8.12 7.25
CA THR A 219 -14.71 -8.01 8.45
C THR A 219 -15.70 -9.17 8.57
N SER A 220 -15.74 -9.83 9.73
CA SER A 220 -16.69 -10.89 10.06
C SER A 220 -17.37 -10.62 11.42
N LEU A 221 -18.44 -11.36 11.71
CA LEU A 221 -18.99 -11.42 13.07
C LEU A 221 -18.13 -12.33 13.94
N ALA A 222 -17.87 -11.91 15.18
CA ALA A 222 -17.08 -12.68 16.15
C ALA A 222 -17.75 -14.03 16.51
N MET A 223 -19.06 -14.10 16.43
CA MET A 223 -19.82 -15.34 16.64
C MET A 223 -19.65 -16.37 15.52
N GLU A 224 -19.26 -15.95 14.32
CA GLU A 224 -19.07 -16.85 13.17
C GLU A 224 -17.64 -17.38 13.07
N LYS A 225 -16.65 -16.54 13.41
CA LYS A 225 -15.25 -16.86 13.25
C LYS A 225 -14.45 -16.53 14.50
N THR A 226 -13.69 -17.50 14.97
CA THR A 226 -12.63 -17.26 15.97
C THR A 226 -11.47 -16.48 15.32
N LEU A 227 -10.61 -15.87 16.14
CA LEU A 227 -9.42 -15.18 15.65
C LEU A 227 -8.54 -16.08 14.78
N LYS A 228 -8.31 -17.33 15.20
CA LYS A 228 -7.53 -18.33 14.43
C LYS A 228 -8.17 -18.70 13.08
N GLN A 229 -9.49 -18.59 12.97
CA GLN A 229 -10.19 -18.85 11.71
C GLN A 229 -10.11 -17.66 10.76
N ILE A 230 -10.19 -16.42 11.27
CA ILE A 230 -10.04 -15.22 10.45
C ILE A 230 -8.58 -15.04 9.98
N GLU A 231 -7.61 -15.48 10.78
CA GLU A 231 -6.18 -15.46 10.42
C GLU A 231 -5.89 -16.26 9.14
N ARG A 232 -6.69 -17.28 8.82
CA ARG A 232 -6.52 -18.05 7.57
C ARG A 232 -6.74 -17.22 6.31
N PHE A 233 -7.38 -16.05 6.43
CA PHE A 233 -7.53 -15.10 5.33
C PHE A 233 -6.33 -14.15 5.19
N ALA A 234 -5.32 -14.22 6.08
CA ALA A 234 -4.15 -13.34 6.01
C ALA A 234 -3.46 -13.37 4.63
N PRO A 235 -3.21 -14.54 4.01
CA PRO A 235 -2.60 -14.56 2.67
C PRO A 235 -3.43 -13.80 1.63
N LEU A 236 -4.75 -13.99 1.60
CA LEU A 236 -5.65 -13.34 0.64
C LEU A 236 -5.70 -11.81 0.87
N VAL A 237 -5.77 -11.40 2.13
CA VAL A 237 -5.83 -9.96 2.49
C VAL A 237 -4.50 -9.27 2.18
N THR A 238 -3.37 -9.92 2.45
CA THR A 238 -2.04 -9.37 2.13
C THR A 238 -1.77 -9.34 0.62
N GLU A 239 -2.21 -10.34 -0.14
CA GLU A 239 -2.12 -10.37 -1.59
C GLU A 239 -2.97 -9.25 -2.23
N ALA A 240 -4.21 -9.09 -1.78
CA ALA A 240 -5.07 -7.99 -2.21
C ALA A 240 -4.47 -6.61 -1.90
N ALA A 241 -3.88 -6.44 -0.70
CA ALA A 241 -3.17 -5.22 -0.34
C ALA A 241 -1.96 -4.96 -1.26
N ALA A 242 -1.19 -6.00 -1.59
CA ALA A 242 -0.04 -5.90 -2.47
C ALA A 242 -0.46 -5.55 -3.91
N GLU A 243 -1.55 -6.10 -4.43
CA GLU A 243 -2.10 -5.77 -5.75
C GLU A 243 -2.53 -4.31 -5.82
N ILE A 244 -3.28 -3.82 -4.82
CA ILE A 244 -3.68 -2.41 -4.78
C ILE A 244 -2.44 -1.52 -4.66
N SER A 245 -1.45 -1.88 -3.84
CA SER A 245 -0.20 -1.13 -3.71
C SER A 245 0.57 -1.04 -5.03
N HIS A 246 0.67 -2.16 -5.76
CA HIS A 246 1.27 -2.20 -7.09
C HIS A 246 0.55 -1.23 -8.06
N ASN A 247 -0.78 -1.25 -8.06
CA ASN A 247 -1.61 -0.38 -8.90
C ASN A 247 -1.51 1.11 -8.51
N LEU A 248 -1.09 1.40 -7.26
CA LEU A 248 -0.75 2.74 -6.78
C LEU A 248 0.71 3.15 -7.06
N GLY A 249 1.48 2.29 -7.73
CA GLY A 249 2.88 2.56 -8.09
C GLY A 249 3.91 2.24 -7.01
N ALA A 250 3.56 1.46 -6.00
CA ALA A 250 4.53 0.97 -5.03
C ALA A 250 5.52 -0.02 -5.68
N HIS A 251 6.82 0.23 -5.52
CA HIS A 251 7.87 -0.61 -6.13
C HIS A 251 8.19 -1.88 -5.34
N THR A 252 7.92 -1.91 -4.04
CA THR A 252 8.13 -3.07 -3.15
C THR A 252 7.18 -2.98 -1.97
N THR A 253 6.52 -4.08 -1.64
CA THR A 253 5.81 -4.19 -0.36
C THR A 253 6.82 -4.58 0.71
N LYS A 254 6.97 -3.78 1.76
CA LYS A 254 7.94 -3.98 2.86
C LYS A 254 7.80 -5.34 3.59
N TYR A 255 6.73 -6.08 3.35
CA TYR A 255 6.36 -7.32 4.05
C TYR A 255 6.24 -8.53 3.12
N SER A 256 6.78 -8.46 1.88
CA SER A 256 6.89 -9.62 0.98
C SER A 256 8.15 -10.41 1.34
N SER A 257 8.02 -11.43 2.13
CA SER A 257 9.05 -12.45 2.40
C SER A 257 8.42 -13.83 2.36
#